data_8dee0ccf28e42ab900892cb2bb8e0857
#
_entry.id   8dee0ccf28e42ab900892cb2bb8e0857
#
_cell.length_a   1.000
_cell.length_b   1.000
_cell.length_c   1.000
_cell.angle_alpha   90.00
_cell.angle_beta   90.00
_cell.angle_gamma   90.00
#
_symmetry.space_group_name_H-M   'P 1'
#
loop_
_entity.id
_entity.type
_entity.pdbx_description
1 polymer ?
#
loop_
_entity_poly.entity_id
_entity_poly.type
_entity_poly.pdbx_seq_one_letter_code
_entity_poly.pdbx_strand_id
1 'polypeptide(L)'
;MNATTISIAAILLYTLSWVLISLRVRSTIQNAQQNSSHSASNYAKFYFSSWFIALLLHIFALHFPLILGKAMALNFFTLASYVMWFISLILFITTFKRRIESLAIFILPYTILSIILSILLSTNAGNFIQMKSGLGLHVLLSLLAYSLLLLASFQALLLSYQDMRLHAHQISGLMRALPSLEDMEHLLFRFITIGVVLLTFSLISGFIYLDDLFAQRVAHKTILSLVAWVVFTILLFGRWKYGWRGRKAVHWTLAGFIILMLAFFGSKFIQEFIL
;
A
#
# COMPACT_ATOMS: atom_id res chain seq x y z
N MET A 1 7.57 23.11 -16.42
CA MET A 1 7.25 21.67 -16.35
C MET A 1 5.86 21.53 -15.75
N ASN A 2 4.97 20.75 -16.35
CA ASN A 2 3.60 20.59 -15.85
C ASN A 2 3.54 19.33 -14.94
N ALA A 3 2.59 19.30 -13.99
CA ALA A 3 2.40 18.11 -13.13
C ALA A 3 2.29 16.80 -13.94
N THR A 4 1.60 16.84 -15.09
CA THR A 4 1.44 15.70 -16.00
C THR A 4 2.77 15.18 -16.56
N THR A 5 3.69 16.06 -16.95
CA THR A 5 5.01 15.65 -17.47
C THR A 5 5.86 14.98 -16.41
N ILE A 6 5.78 15.45 -15.16
CA ILE A 6 6.46 14.84 -14.01
C ILE A 6 5.86 13.46 -13.70
N SER A 7 4.54 13.34 -13.73
CA SER A 7 3.83 12.06 -13.53
C SER A 7 4.18 11.04 -14.62
N ILE A 8 4.29 11.46 -15.88
CA ILE A 8 4.72 10.57 -16.98
C ILE A 8 6.15 10.08 -16.75
N ALA A 9 7.07 10.96 -16.34
CA ALA A 9 8.43 10.55 -15.99
C ALA A 9 8.46 9.54 -14.82
N ALA A 10 7.62 9.74 -13.79
CA ALA A 10 7.48 8.78 -12.70
C ALA A 10 6.97 7.41 -13.19
N ILE A 11 5.96 7.39 -14.07
CA ILE A 11 5.44 6.15 -14.69
C ILE A 11 6.55 5.41 -15.42
N LEU A 12 7.33 6.10 -16.27
CA LEU A 12 8.43 5.48 -17.02
C LEU A 12 9.49 4.88 -16.11
N LEU A 13 9.84 5.54 -15.01
CA LEU A 13 10.81 5.02 -14.04
C LEU A 13 10.26 3.86 -13.20
N TYR A 14 8.97 3.90 -12.83
CA TYR A 14 8.33 2.75 -12.17
C TYR A 14 8.25 1.54 -13.10
N THR A 15 7.92 1.73 -14.39
CA THR A 15 7.92 0.63 -15.38
C THR A 15 9.31 0.06 -15.58
N LEU A 16 10.33 0.91 -15.67
CA LEU A 16 11.72 0.46 -15.75
C LEU A 16 12.10 -0.38 -14.50
N SER A 17 11.78 0.12 -13.31
CA SER A 17 12.05 -0.60 -12.06
C SER A 17 11.32 -1.95 -12.02
N TRP A 18 10.05 -1.98 -12.42
CA TRP A 18 9.24 -3.19 -12.48
C TRP A 18 9.82 -4.24 -13.44
N VAL A 19 10.25 -3.81 -14.63
CA VAL A 19 10.90 -4.68 -15.61
C VAL A 19 12.22 -5.23 -15.06
N LEU A 20 13.08 -4.38 -14.47
CA LEU A 20 14.37 -4.80 -13.91
C LEU A 20 14.21 -5.78 -12.75
N ILE A 21 13.23 -5.55 -11.83
CA ILE A 21 12.91 -6.48 -10.74
C ILE A 21 12.40 -7.81 -11.30
N SER A 22 11.54 -7.77 -12.31
CA SER A 22 10.98 -8.98 -12.94
C SER A 22 12.06 -9.81 -13.61
N LEU A 23 12.99 -9.17 -14.33
CA LEU A 23 14.14 -9.83 -14.95
C LEU A 23 15.07 -10.45 -13.90
N ARG A 24 15.34 -9.74 -12.80
CA ARG A 24 16.16 -10.25 -11.70
C ARG A 24 15.51 -11.45 -11.02
N VAL A 25 14.23 -11.41 -10.71
CA VAL A 25 13.52 -12.54 -10.11
C VAL A 25 13.53 -13.74 -11.07
N ARG A 26 13.31 -13.49 -12.36
CA ARG A 26 13.38 -14.54 -13.39
C ARG A 26 14.78 -15.17 -13.48
N SER A 27 15.84 -14.37 -13.49
CA SER A 27 17.23 -14.86 -13.50
C SER A 27 17.56 -15.66 -12.24
N THR A 28 17.08 -15.23 -11.07
CA THR A 28 17.25 -15.97 -9.80
C THR A 28 16.60 -17.36 -9.87
N ILE A 29 15.39 -17.45 -10.47
CA ILE A 29 14.70 -18.73 -10.67
C ILE A 29 15.49 -19.64 -11.62
N GLN A 30 16.00 -19.11 -12.73
CA GLN A 30 16.78 -19.87 -13.71
C GLN A 30 18.13 -20.34 -13.15
N ASN A 31 18.85 -19.47 -12.43
CA ASN A 31 20.13 -19.81 -11.83
C ASN A 31 20.00 -20.87 -10.72
N ALA A 32 18.89 -20.84 -9.97
CA ALA A 32 18.58 -21.89 -8.99
C ALA A 32 18.36 -23.27 -9.65
N GLN A 33 18.00 -23.32 -10.93
CA GLN A 33 17.89 -24.55 -11.71
C GLN A 33 19.22 -25.03 -12.28
N GLN A 34 20.22 -24.14 -12.52
CA GLN A 34 21.46 -24.41 -13.21
C GLN A 34 22.71 -24.46 -12.30
N ASN A 35 22.56 -24.30 -10.97
CA ASN A 35 23.69 -24.21 -10.01
C ASN A 35 24.76 -23.16 -10.37
N SER A 36 24.42 -22.14 -11.15
CA SER A 36 25.36 -21.10 -11.60
C SER A 36 25.22 -19.82 -10.78
N SER A 37 26.34 -19.35 -10.21
CA SER A 37 26.37 -18.22 -9.25
C SER A 37 26.67 -16.84 -9.86
N HIS A 38 26.48 -16.62 -11.16
CA HIS A 38 26.92 -15.37 -11.82
C HIS A 38 25.76 -14.45 -12.25
N SER A 39 25.92 -13.14 -11.93
CA SER A 39 25.24 -11.97 -12.54
C SER A 39 24.04 -11.29 -11.86
N ALA A 40 23.67 -11.62 -10.61
CA ALA A 40 22.53 -10.95 -9.95
C ALA A 40 22.82 -9.53 -9.41
N SER A 41 24.10 -9.12 -9.33
CA SER A 41 24.52 -7.89 -8.61
C SER A 41 24.24 -6.58 -9.38
N ASN A 42 24.41 -6.57 -10.70
CA ASN A 42 24.36 -5.31 -11.46
C ASN A 42 22.95 -4.73 -11.59
N TYR A 43 21.92 -5.57 -11.75
CA TYR A 43 20.53 -5.13 -11.85
C TYR A 43 20.01 -4.49 -10.55
N ALA A 44 20.58 -4.86 -9.40
CA ALA A 44 20.13 -4.37 -8.11
C ALA A 44 20.28 -2.85 -7.98
N LYS A 45 21.44 -2.31 -8.31
CA LYS A 45 21.72 -0.87 -8.21
C LYS A 45 20.79 -0.05 -9.11
N PHE A 46 20.57 -0.55 -10.34
CA PHE A 46 19.76 0.16 -11.33
C PHE A 46 18.28 0.21 -10.96
N TYR A 47 17.66 -0.90 -10.51
CA TYR A 47 16.25 -0.83 -10.12
C TYR A 47 16.02 -0.04 -8.83
N PHE A 48 16.95 -0.10 -7.87
CA PHE A 48 16.85 0.73 -6.67
C PHE A 48 16.94 2.22 -7.00
N SER A 49 17.89 2.62 -7.85
CA SER A 49 18.03 4.02 -8.26
C SER A 49 16.80 4.52 -9.05
N SER A 50 16.32 3.74 -10.02
CA SER A 50 15.15 4.11 -10.81
C SER A 50 13.88 4.17 -9.94
N TRP A 51 13.70 3.23 -9.00
CA TRP A 51 12.58 3.24 -8.07
C TRP A 51 12.60 4.41 -7.11
N PHE A 52 13.78 4.74 -6.58
CA PHE A 52 13.94 5.91 -5.70
C PHE A 52 13.60 7.21 -6.42
N ILE A 53 14.13 7.42 -7.64
CA ILE A 53 13.81 8.61 -8.43
C ILE A 53 12.32 8.65 -8.78
N ALA A 54 11.71 7.50 -9.13
CA ALA A 54 10.27 7.40 -9.37
C ALA A 54 9.45 7.84 -8.15
N LEU A 55 9.83 7.41 -6.94
CA LEU A 55 9.19 7.83 -5.69
C LEU A 55 9.26 9.34 -5.48
N LEU A 56 10.43 9.96 -5.74
CA LEU A 56 10.59 11.40 -5.60
C LEU A 56 9.76 12.17 -6.63
N LEU A 57 9.76 11.74 -7.89
CA LEU A 57 8.95 12.40 -8.92
C LEU A 57 7.45 12.22 -8.67
N HIS A 58 7.02 11.06 -8.18
CA HIS A 58 5.62 10.80 -7.87
C HIS A 58 5.09 11.72 -6.77
N ILE A 59 5.81 11.82 -5.63
CA ILE A 59 5.38 12.72 -4.55
C ILE A 59 5.46 14.19 -4.97
N PHE A 60 6.47 14.56 -5.76
CA PHE A 60 6.60 15.91 -6.29
C PHE A 60 5.43 16.24 -7.22
N ALA A 61 5.01 15.32 -8.09
CA ALA A 61 3.85 15.50 -8.97
C ALA A 61 2.55 15.69 -8.18
N LEU A 62 2.35 14.90 -7.09
CA LEU A 62 1.19 15.01 -6.22
C LEU A 62 1.13 16.33 -5.45
N HIS A 63 2.28 16.89 -5.06
CA HIS A 63 2.37 18.16 -4.33
C HIS A 63 2.56 19.37 -5.25
N PHE A 64 2.73 19.19 -6.55
CA PHE A 64 2.97 20.27 -7.50
C PHE A 64 1.91 21.38 -7.49
N PRO A 65 0.58 21.07 -7.34
CA PRO A 65 -0.43 22.11 -7.19
C PRO A 65 -0.20 23.02 -5.97
N LEU A 66 0.26 22.49 -4.84
CA LEU A 66 0.57 23.28 -3.65
C LEU A 66 1.76 24.23 -3.87
N ILE A 67 2.77 23.78 -4.60
CA ILE A 67 3.94 24.61 -4.95
C ILE A 67 3.52 25.81 -5.79
N LEU A 68 2.47 25.65 -6.61
CA LEU A 68 1.87 26.73 -7.41
C LEU A 68 0.85 27.59 -6.63
N GLY A 69 0.76 27.43 -5.30
CA GLY A 69 -0.21 28.15 -4.46
C GLY A 69 -1.67 27.74 -4.68
N LYS A 70 -1.91 26.61 -5.37
CA LYS A 70 -3.25 26.05 -5.55
C LYS A 70 -3.59 25.13 -4.37
N ALA A 71 -4.87 25.10 -3.99
CA ALA A 71 -5.32 24.16 -2.98
C ALA A 71 -5.23 22.71 -3.48
N MET A 72 -5.03 21.78 -2.55
CA MET A 72 -4.86 20.35 -2.85
C MET A 72 -6.23 19.71 -3.11
N ALA A 73 -6.44 19.22 -4.31
CA ALA A 73 -7.64 18.44 -4.63
C ALA A 73 -7.48 17.01 -4.10
N LEU A 74 -8.15 16.68 -2.99
CA LEU A 74 -8.17 15.34 -2.41
C LEU A 74 -9.37 14.55 -2.95
N ASN A 75 -9.41 14.33 -4.27
CA ASN A 75 -10.40 13.45 -4.89
C ASN A 75 -10.02 11.96 -4.72
N PHE A 76 -10.95 11.06 -5.08
CA PHE A 76 -10.80 9.62 -4.95
C PHE A 76 -9.50 9.09 -5.57
N PHE A 77 -9.20 9.46 -6.82
CA PHE A 77 -8.03 8.97 -7.55
C PHE A 77 -6.72 9.54 -7.03
N THR A 78 -6.72 10.81 -6.63
CA THR A 78 -5.53 11.42 -5.99
C THR A 78 -5.22 10.76 -4.65
N LEU A 79 -6.23 10.48 -3.82
CA LEU A 79 -6.05 9.75 -2.56
C LEU A 79 -5.54 8.32 -2.80
N ALA A 80 -6.09 7.63 -3.81
CA ALA A 80 -5.60 6.31 -4.20
C ALA A 80 -4.12 6.37 -4.62
N SER A 81 -3.71 7.41 -5.36
CA SER A 81 -2.33 7.61 -5.76
C SER A 81 -1.40 7.88 -4.56
N TYR A 82 -1.83 8.66 -3.56
CA TYR A 82 -1.09 8.81 -2.29
C TYR A 82 -0.92 7.47 -1.55
N VAL A 83 -1.99 6.69 -1.44
CA VAL A 83 -1.94 5.36 -0.79
C VAL A 83 -0.93 4.46 -1.51
N MET A 84 -0.96 4.41 -2.85
CA MET A 84 -0.03 3.60 -3.63
C MET A 84 1.41 4.11 -3.55
N TRP A 85 1.60 5.43 -3.42
CA TRP A 85 2.92 6.01 -3.17
C TRP A 85 3.47 5.55 -1.81
N PHE A 86 2.68 5.62 -0.72
CA PHE A 86 3.10 5.14 0.59
C PHE A 86 3.42 3.65 0.59
N ILE A 87 2.61 2.82 -0.08
CA ILE A 87 2.87 1.38 -0.23
C ILE A 87 4.19 1.15 -0.96
N SER A 88 4.41 1.85 -2.07
CA SER A 88 5.65 1.76 -2.85
C SER A 88 6.87 2.18 -2.02
N LEU A 89 6.75 3.24 -1.21
CA LEU A 89 7.79 3.70 -0.29
C LEU A 89 8.09 2.66 0.80
N ILE A 90 7.06 2.10 1.45
CA ILE A 90 7.21 1.08 2.49
C ILE A 90 7.88 -0.16 1.91
N LEU A 91 7.47 -0.60 0.73
CA LEU A 91 8.12 -1.71 0.03
C LEU A 91 9.56 -1.41 -0.31
N PHE A 92 9.85 -0.23 -0.87
CA PHE A 92 11.20 0.20 -1.16
C PHE A 92 12.12 0.08 0.07
N ILE A 93 11.70 0.66 1.21
CA ILE A 93 12.43 0.59 2.48
C ILE A 93 12.59 -0.86 2.97
N THR A 94 11.54 -1.67 2.85
CA THR A 94 11.56 -3.05 3.34
C THR A 94 12.45 -3.94 2.49
N THR A 95 12.52 -3.69 1.18
CA THR A 95 13.36 -4.45 0.24
C THR A 95 14.86 -4.30 0.52
N PHE A 96 15.30 -3.18 1.13
CA PHE A 96 16.69 -3.06 1.59
C PHE A 96 17.06 -4.07 2.68
N LYS A 97 16.12 -4.43 3.53
CA LYS A 97 16.36 -5.32 4.69
C LYS A 97 15.98 -6.78 4.42
N ARG A 98 15.10 -7.02 3.47
CA ARG A 98 14.56 -8.35 3.17
C ARG A 98 14.35 -8.51 1.67
N ARG A 99 14.58 -9.72 1.14
CA ARG A 99 14.34 -10.05 -0.27
C ARG A 99 12.84 -10.26 -0.53
N ILE A 100 12.08 -9.17 -0.56
CA ILE A 100 10.64 -9.17 -0.86
C ILE A 100 10.33 -8.57 -2.24
N GLU A 101 11.29 -8.69 -3.17
CA GLU A 101 11.18 -8.20 -4.55
C GLU A 101 9.96 -8.76 -5.28
N SER A 102 9.56 -9.98 -4.94
CA SER A 102 8.35 -10.62 -5.46
C SER A 102 7.07 -9.81 -5.17
N LEU A 103 6.97 -9.17 -4.00
CA LEU A 103 5.82 -8.34 -3.67
C LEU A 103 5.77 -7.06 -4.51
N ALA A 104 6.94 -6.49 -4.82
CA ALA A 104 7.05 -5.30 -5.67
C ALA A 104 6.56 -5.58 -7.10
N ILE A 105 6.77 -6.79 -7.64
CA ILE A 105 6.29 -7.18 -8.97
C ILE A 105 4.75 -7.04 -9.06
N PHE A 106 4.03 -7.38 -7.99
CA PHE A 106 2.58 -7.26 -7.96
C PHE A 106 2.13 -5.82 -7.71
N ILE A 107 2.83 -5.06 -6.87
CA ILE A 107 2.36 -3.74 -6.40
C ILE A 107 2.73 -2.61 -7.35
N LEU A 108 3.91 -2.62 -7.99
CA LEU A 108 4.32 -1.54 -8.88
C LEU A 108 3.35 -1.29 -10.06
N PRO A 109 2.75 -2.31 -10.71
CA PRO A 109 1.73 -2.08 -11.73
C PRO A 109 0.51 -1.31 -11.22
N TYR A 110 0.04 -1.60 -9.98
CA TYR A 110 -1.05 -0.86 -9.36
C TYR A 110 -0.66 0.58 -9.01
N THR A 111 0.62 0.80 -8.64
CA THR A 111 1.15 2.16 -8.43
C THR A 111 1.13 2.95 -9.74
N ILE A 112 1.58 2.35 -10.85
CA ILE A 112 1.53 2.95 -12.18
C ILE A 112 0.08 3.26 -12.58
N LEU A 113 -0.82 2.29 -12.40
CA LEU A 113 -2.24 2.45 -12.71
C LEU A 113 -2.86 3.60 -11.90
N SER A 114 -2.54 3.73 -10.61
CA SER A 114 -3.06 4.81 -9.76
C SER A 114 -2.64 6.19 -10.23
N ILE A 115 -1.40 6.35 -10.75
CA ILE A 115 -0.94 7.60 -11.32
C ILE A 115 -1.70 7.91 -12.62
N ILE A 116 -1.87 6.91 -13.50
CA ILE A 116 -2.61 7.07 -14.76
C ILE A 116 -4.05 7.50 -14.47
N LEU A 117 -4.74 6.81 -13.55
CA LEU A 117 -6.10 7.15 -13.17
C LEU A 117 -6.20 8.54 -12.53
N SER A 118 -5.21 8.92 -11.73
CA SER A 118 -5.14 10.27 -11.15
C SER A 118 -4.97 11.36 -12.22
N ILE A 119 -4.22 11.11 -13.29
CA ILE A 119 -4.07 12.07 -14.39
C ILE A 119 -5.36 12.16 -15.22
N LEU A 120 -5.99 11.03 -15.54
CA LEU A 120 -7.11 10.96 -16.48
C LEU A 120 -8.45 11.33 -15.85
N LEU A 121 -8.67 10.93 -14.59
CA LEU A 121 -9.98 10.98 -13.92
C LEU A 121 -10.02 11.95 -12.74
N SER A 122 -8.92 12.64 -12.45
CA SER A 122 -8.92 13.66 -11.41
C SER A 122 -9.67 14.90 -11.91
N THR A 123 -10.93 15.02 -11.51
CA THR A 123 -11.73 16.20 -11.78
C THR A 123 -11.30 17.36 -10.86
N ASN A 124 -11.31 18.60 -11.36
CA ASN A 124 -11.02 19.81 -10.56
C ASN A 124 -12.12 20.11 -9.50
N ALA A 125 -13.14 19.26 -9.41
CA ALA A 125 -14.28 19.39 -8.47
C ALA A 125 -14.01 18.80 -7.06
N GLY A 126 -12.76 18.45 -6.74
CA GLY A 126 -12.42 17.94 -5.40
C GLY A 126 -12.55 19.02 -4.34
N ASN A 127 -13.11 18.66 -3.18
CA ASN A 127 -13.15 19.51 -2.01
C ASN A 127 -11.75 20.02 -1.68
N PHE A 128 -11.49 21.29 -1.90
CA PHE A 128 -10.26 21.96 -1.51
C PHE A 128 -10.24 22.04 0.02
N ILE A 129 -9.44 21.22 0.64
CA ILE A 129 -9.29 21.25 2.09
C ILE A 129 -8.19 22.26 2.41
N GLN A 130 -8.57 23.38 3.02
CA GLN A 130 -7.60 24.20 3.74
C GLN A 130 -7.15 23.38 4.97
N MET A 131 -5.92 22.91 4.94
CA MET A 131 -5.37 22.11 6.04
C MET A 131 -5.17 23.00 7.27
N LYS A 132 -6.15 23.01 8.19
CA LYS A 132 -5.87 23.39 9.58
C LYS A 132 -4.79 22.43 10.13
N SER A 133 -3.82 22.91 10.89
CA SER A 133 -2.60 22.18 11.27
C SER A 133 -2.85 20.78 11.89
N GLY A 134 -3.94 20.57 12.61
CA GLY A 134 -4.27 19.27 13.19
C GLY A 134 -4.92 18.27 12.22
N LEU A 135 -5.69 18.75 11.25
CA LEU A 135 -6.34 17.92 10.25
C LEU A 135 -5.33 17.27 9.30
N GLY A 136 -4.23 17.96 8.97
CA GLY A 136 -3.15 17.41 8.14
C GLY A 136 -2.48 16.20 8.78
N LEU A 137 -2.24 16.24 10.08
CA LEU A 137 -1.68 15.10 10.82
C LEU A 137 -2.64 13.90 10.81
N HIS A 138 -3.93 14.12 11.06
CA HIS A 138 -4.95 13.08 10.99
C HIS A 138 -4.98 12.41 9.61
N VAL A 139 -4.98 13.19 8.53
CA VAL A 139 -4.97 12.67 7.16
C VAL A 139 -3.71 11.86 6.87
N LEU A 140 -2.54 12.36 7.29
CA LEU A 140 -1.28 11.65 7.11
C LEU A 140 -1.27 10.29 7.84
N LEU A 141 -1.66 10.27 9.11
CA LEU A 141 -1.73 9.04 9.92
C LEU A 141 -2.74 8.05 9.34
N SER A 142 -3.88 8.53 8.86
CA SER A 142 -4.91 7.70 8.21
C SER A 142 -4.39 7.07 6.92
N LEU A 143 -3.73 7.84 6.06
CA LEU A 143 -3.16 7.34 4.81
C LEU A 143 -2.05 6.32 5.05
N LEU A 144 -1.17 6.56 6.02
CA LEU A 144 -0.12 5.61 6.40
C LEU A 144 -0.71 4.31 6.97
N ALA A 145 -1.67 4.41 7.89
CA ALA A 145 -2.35 3.25 8.46
C ALA A 145 -3.04 2.42 7.38
N TYR A 146 -3.82 3.09 6.51
CA TYR A 146 -4.50 2.46 5.40
C TYR A 146 -3.53 1.75 4.45
N SER A 147 -2.43 2.42 4.09
CA SER A 147 -1.41 1.87 3.18
C SER A 147 -0.74 0.61 3.76
N LEU A 148 -0.41 0.60 5.05
CA LEU A 148 0.17 -0.57 5.71
C LEU A 148 -0.82 -1.74 5.80
N LEU A 149 -2.09 -1.47 6.13
CA LEU A 149 -3.12 -2.51 6.23
C LEU A 149 -3.53 -3.03 4.84
N LEU A 150 -3.50 -2.20 3.80
CA LEU A 150 -3.65 -2.64 2.41
C LEU A 150 -2.47 -3.53 2.00
N LEU A 151 -1.24 -3.13 2.31
CA LEU A 151 -0.04 -3.95 2.05
C LEU A 151 -0.09 -5.28 2.80
N ALA A 152 -0.58 -5.29 4.06
CA ALA A 152 -0.83 -6.51 4.81
C ALA A 152 -1.84 -7.41 4.12
N SER A 153 -2.88 -6.85 3.50
CA SER A 153 -3.89 -7.63 2.75
C SER A 153 -3.33 -8.25 1.48
N PHE A 154 -2.50 -7.52 0.72
CA PHE A 154 -1.76 -8.10 -0.40
C PHE A 154 -0.82 -9.22 0.06
N GLN A 155 -0.12 -9.02 1.17
CA GLN A 155 0.74 -10.04 1.77
C GLN A 155 -0.05 -11.27 2.21
N ALA A 156 -1.25 -11.09 2.79
CA ALA A 156 -2.14 -12.17 3.19
C ALA A 156 -2.64 -12.99 2.00
N LEU A 157 -3.00 -12.33 0.88
CA LEU A 157 -3.39 -13.00 -0.36
C LEU A 157 -2.23 -13.82 -0.93
N LEU A 158 -1.02 -13.23 -0.96
CA LEU A 158 0.16 -13.94 -1.46
C LEU A 158 0.52 -15.13 -0.58
N LEU A 159 0.43 -14.98 0.74
CA LEU A 159 0.61 -16.07 1.72
C LEU A 159 -0.40 -17.20 1.50
N SER A 160 -1.68 -16.86 1.30
CA SER A 160 -2.74 -17.83 1.03
C SER A 160 -2.51 -18.56 -0.29
N TYR A 161 -2.08 -17.86 -1.33
CA TYR A 161 -1.73 -18.46 -2.62
C TYR A 161 -0.55 -19.43 -2.49
N GLN A 162 0.49 -19.04 -1.75
CA GLN A 162 1.66 -19.88 -1.51
C GLN A 162 1.28 -21.15 -0.72
N ASP A 163 0.52 -21.00 0.36
CA ASP A 163 0.02 -22.13 1.19
C ASP A 163 -0.77 -23.14 0.33
N MET A 164 -1.69 -22.65 -0.49
CA MET A 164 -2.50 -23.48 -1.40
C MET A 164 -1.63 -24.26 -2.40
N ARG A 165 -0.62 -23.62 -3.01
CA ARG A 165 0.26 -24.27 -4.00
C ARG A 165 1.20 -25.31 -3.37
N LEU A 166 1.68 -25.04 -2.15
CA LEU A 166 2.51 -26.00 -1.41
C LEU A 166 1.72 -27.26 -1.04
N HIS A 167 0.50 -27.11 -0.58
CA HIS A 167 -0.39 -28.27 -0.29
C HIS A 167 -0.74 -29.08 -1.54
N ALA A 168 -0.82 -28.43 -2.71
CA ALA A 168 -1.05 -29.09 -3.99
C ALA A 168 0.22 -29.71 -4.60
N HIS A 169 1.38 -29.67 -3.91
CA HIS A 169 2.69 -30.13 -4.40
C HIS A 169 3.10 -29.49 -5.75
N GLN A 170 2.54 -28.31 -6.08
CA GLN A 170 2.81 -27.58 -7.32
C GLN A 170 3.84 -26.49 -7.09
N ILE A 171 5.12 -26.87 -6.98
CA ILE A 171 6.23 -25.92 -6.82
C ILE A 171 6.61 -25.35 -8.18
N SER A 172 5.93 -24.30 -8.62
CA SER A 172 6.26 -23.56 -9.85
C SER A 172 7.40 -22.56 -9.62
N GLY A 173 7.98 -22.05 -10.73
CA GLY A 173 9.12 -21.13 -10.66
C GLY A 173 8.94 -19.92 -9.75
N LEU A 174 7.74 -19.31 -9.73
CA LEU A 174 7.44 -18.17 -8.85
C LEU A 174 7.53 -18.53 -7.37
N MET A 175 7.12 -19.76 -7.00
CA MET A 175 7.18 -20.24 -5.61
C MET A 175 8.61 -20.30 -5.07
N ARG A 176 9.59 -20.58 -5.93
CA ARG A 176 11.01 -20.62 -5.55
C ARG A 176 11.60 -19.25 -5.30
N ALA A 177 10.99 -18.20 -5.84
CA ALA A 177 11.40 -16.82 -5.65
C ALA A 177 10.73 -16.16 -4.42
N LEU A 178 9.71 -16.79 -3.84
CA LEU A 178 9.06 -16.29 -2.63
C LEU A 178 9.87 -16.66 -1.38
N PRO A 179 9.88 -15.81 -0.35
CA PRO A 179 10.43 -16.15 0.96
C PRO A 179 9.69 -17.35 1.58
N SER A 180 10.24 -17.91 2.67
CA SER A 180 9.56 -18.96 3.42
C SER A 180 8.17 -18.50 3.91
N LEU A 181 7.21 -19.42 4.07
CA LEU A 181 5.88 -19.12 4.61
C LEU A 181 5.98 -18.41 5.96
N GLU A 182 6.94 -18.81 6.78
CA GLU A 182 7.18 -18.22 8.09
C GLU A 182 7.63 -16.75 8.00
N ASP A 183 8.59 -16.45 7.12
CA ASP A 183 9.04 -15.09 6.89
C ASP A 183 7.93 -14.19 6.36
N MET A 184 7.10 -14.72 5.47
CA MET A 184 5.96 -14.00 4.92
C MET A 184 4.89 -13.73 5.99
N GLU A 185 4.64 -14.70 6.89
CA GLU A 185 3.73 -14.53 8.02
C GLU A 185 4.27 -13.49 9.02
N HIS A 186 5.56 -13.55 9.35
CA HIS A 186 6.18 -12.55 10.21
C HIS A 186 6.09 -11.14 9.62
N LEU A 187 6.27 -11.00 8.32
CA LEU A 187 6.13 -9.72 7.63
C LEU A 187 4.68 -9.22 7.67
N LEU A 188 3.71 -10.11 7.42
CA LEU A 188 2.29 -9.83 7.53
C LEU A 188 1.93 -9.22 8.90
N PHE A 189 2.31 -9.91 9.98
CA PHE A 189 2.00 -9.42 11.33
C PHE A 189 2.73 -8.13 11.70
N ARG A 190 3.93 -7.89 11.16
CA ARG A 190 4.61 -6.58 11.30
C ARG A 190 3.82 -5.45 10.65
N PHE A 191 3.35 -5.64 9.42
CA PHE A 191 2.54 -4.65 8.74
C PHE A 191 1.23 -4.38 9.49
N ILE A 192 0.56 -5.43 9.98
CA ILE A 192 -0.67 -5.30 10.78
C ILE A 192 -0.37 -4.54 12.08
N THR A 193 0.66 -4.89 12.83
CA THR A 193 0.99 -4.24 14.11
C THR A 193 1.25 -2.75 13.92
N ILE A 194 2.13 -2.38 12.98
CA ILE A 194 2.44 -0.97 12.73
C ILE A 194 1.19 -0.26 12.18
N GLY A 195 0.44 -0.90 11.29
CA GLY A 195 -0.79 -0.36 10.74
C GLY A 195 -1.86 -0.08 11.80
N VAL A 196 -2.04 -0.99 12.77
CA VAL A 196 -2.99 -0.82 13.90
C VAL A 196 -2.55 0.28 14.83
N VAL A 197 -1.25 0.40 15.14
CA VAL A 197 -0.70 1.50 15.94
C VAL A 197 -0.98 2.85 15.27
N LEU A 198 -0.70 2.97 13.97
CA LEU A 198 -1.00 4.18 13.22
C LEU A 198 -2.50 4.46 13.11
N LEU A 199 -3.33 3.43 12.95
CA LEU A 199 -4.78 3.56 12.95
C LEU A 199 -5.29 4.06 14.31
N THR A 200 -4.70 3.58 15.42
CA THR A 200 -5.02 4.08 16.77
C THR A 200 -4.71 5.56 16.90
N PHE A 201 -3.51 6.00 16.49
CA PHE A 201 -3.17 7.41 16.50
C PHE A 201 -4.05 8.24 15.54
N SER A 202 -4.41 7.68 14.40
CA SER A 202 -5.35 8.31 13.48
C SER A 202 -6.74 8.50 14.11
N LEU A 203 -7.28 7.48 14.78
CA LEU A 203 -8.56 7.58 15.47
C LEU A 203 -8.49 8.63 16.59
N ILE A 204 -7.45 8.60 17.42
CA ILE A 204 -7.26 9.60 18.50
C ILE A 204 -7.18 11.03 17.91
N SER A 205 -6.38 11.24 16.88
CA SER A 205 -6.26 12.54 16.23
C SER A 205 -7.59 12.99 15.59
N GLY A 206 -8.36 12.05 15.06
CA GLY A 206 -9.72 12.32 14.57
C GLY A 206 -10.63 12.82 15.68
N PHE A 207 -10.62 12.19 16.85
CA PHE A 207 -11.39 12.65 18.02
C PHE A 207 -10.99 14.03 18.52
N ILE A 208 -9.73 14.42 18.40
CA ILE A 208 -9.22 15.71 18.88
C ILE A 208 -9.50 16.85 17.90
N TYR A 209 -9.39 16.60 16.58
CA TYR A 209 -9.34 17.67 15.57
C TYR A 209 -10.59 17.79 14.69
N LEU A 210 -11.53 16.84 14.76
CA LEU A 210 -12.79 16.90 14.03
C LEU A 210 -13.89 17.39 14.95
N ASP A 211 -14.44 18.58 14.68
CA ASP A 211 -15.44 19.23 15.49
C ASP A 211 -16.78 18.46 15.58
N ASP A 212 -17.11 17.64 14.54
CA ASP A 212 -18.34 16.84 14.47
C ASP A 212 -18.11 15.45 13.90
N LEU A 213 -17.62 14.50 14.73
CA LEU A 213 -17.37 13.11 14.36
C LEU A 213 -18.64 12.32 13.99
N PHE A 214 -19.78 12.74 14.51
CA PHE A 214 -21.08 12.10 14.33
C PHE A 214 -22.00 12.87 13.36
N ALA A 215 -21.50 13.93 12.71
CA ALA A 215 -22.22 14.52 11.59
C ALA A 215 -22.56 13.41 10.57
N GLN A 216 -23.79 13.37 10.06
CA GLN A 216 -24.32 12.28 9.22
C GLN A 216 -23.36 11.82 8.07
N ARG A 217 -22.55 12.75 7.54
CA ARG A 217 -21.60 12.46 6.46
C ARG A 217 -20.28 11.82 6.92
N VAL A 218 -19.94 11.88 8.21
CA VAL A 218 -18.66 11.39 8.77
C VAL A 218 -18.87 10.18 9.68
N ALA A 219 -20.04 10.02 10.28
CA ALA A 219 -20.36 8.96 11.24
C ALA A 219 -20.07 7.55 10.68
N HIS A 220 -20.45 7.28 9.42
CA HIS A 220 -20.20 5.97 8.81
C HIS A 220 -18.70 5.64 8.70
N LYS A 221 -17.87 6.64 8.37
CA LYS A 221 -16.40 6.47 8.30
C LYS A 221 -15.84 6.13 9.67
N THR A 222 -16.24 6.87 10.69
CA THR A 222 -15.77 6.69 12.06
C THR A 222 -16.15 5.32 12.60
N ILE A 223 -17.41 4.90 12.45
CA ILE A 223 -17.91 3.61 12.93
C ILE A 223 -17.21 2.46 12.22
N LEU A 224 -17.13 2.49 10.89
CA LEU A 224 -16.47 1.42 10.12
C LEU A 224 -14.96 1.34 10.43
N SER A 225 -14.29 2.49 10.62
CA SER A 225 -12.86 2.51 10.99
C SER A 225 -12.65 1.93 12.40
N LEU A 226 -13.57 2.21 13.34
CA LEU A 226 -13.53 1.64 14.68
C LEU A 226 -13.77 0.12 14.65
N VAL A 227 -14.73 -0.35 13.88
CA VAL A 227 -14.99 -1.79 13.69
C VAL A 227 -13.77 -2.48 13.07
N ALA A 228 -13.16 -1.89 12.05
CA ALA A 228 -11.93 -2.42 11.46
C ALA A 228 -10.78 -2.49 12.49
N TRP A 229 -10.62 -1.44 13.29
CA TRP A 229 -9.64 -1.40 14.38
C TRP A 229 -9.85 -2.53 15.39
N VAL A 230 -11.09 -2.78 15.80
CA VAL A 230 -11.46 -3.90 16.70
C VAL A 230 -11.09 -5.24 16.06
N VAL A 231 -11.43 -5.45 14.79
CA VAL A 231 -11.12 -6.70 14.06
C VAL A 231 -9.61 -6.97 14.03
N PHE A 232 -8.81 -5.96 13.68
CA PHE A 232 -7.35 -6.10 13.66
C PHE A 232 -6.76 -6.28 15.06
N THR A 233 -7.31 -5.62 16.09
CA THR A 233 -6.89 -5.79 17.48
C THR A 233 -7.17 -7.20 17.98
N ILE A 234 -8.35 -7.77 17.67
CA ILE A 234 -8.68 -9.16 17.96
C ILE A 234 -7.70 -10.11 17.26
N LEU A 235 -7.35 -9.84 16.01
CA LEU A 235 -6.36 -10.63 15.26
C LEU A 235 -4.99 -10.63 15.96
N LEU A 236 -4.49 -9.45 16.36
CA LEU A 236 -3.21 -9.33 17.06
C LEU A 236 -3.23 -10.01 18.43
N PHE A 237 -4.32 -9.84 19.19
CA PHE A 237 -4.52 -10.53 20.46
C PHE A 237 -4.58 -12.07 20.27
N GLY A 238 -5.31 -12.52 19.25
CA GLY A 238 -5.39 -13.93 18.87
C GLY A 238 -4.03 -14.52 18.49
N ARG A 239 -3.19 -13.72 17.81
CA ARG A 239 -1.79 -14.09 17.50
C ARG A 239 -0.98 -14.24 18.77
N TRP A 240 -1.04 -13.26 19.66
CA TRP A 240 -0.24 -13.22 20.88
C TRP A 240 -0.65 -14.32 21.88
N LYS A 241 -1.96 -14.49 22.15
CA LYS A 241 -2.44 -15.41 23.19
C LYS A 241 -2.69 -16.83 22.69
N TYR A 242 -3.18 -16.99 21.46
CA TYR A 242 -3.62 -18.29 20.92
C TYR A 242 -2.76 -18.77 19.74
N GLY A 243 -1.74 -18.01 19.33
CA GLY A 243 -0.86 -18.38 18.23
C GLY A 243 -1.56 -18.45 16.87
N TRP A 244 -2.58 -17.61 16.62
CA TRP A 244 -3.29 -17.60 15.34
C TRP A 244 -2.34 -17.39 14.17
N ARG A 245 -2.44 -18.28 13.17
CA ARG A 245 -1.52 -18.40 12.03
C ARG A 245 -2.28 -18.82 10.77
N GLY A 246 -1.59 -18.75 9.61
CA GLY A 246 -2.05 -19.29 8.35
C GLY A 246 -3.43 -18.77 7.95
N ARG A 247 -4.34 -19.66 7.58
CA ARG A 247 -5.68 -19.30 7.07
C ARG A 247 -6.49 -18.40 7.99
N LYS A 248 -6.40 -18.59 9.32
CA LYS A 248 -7.10 -17.71 10.27
C LYS A 248 -6.59 -16.27 10.16
N ALA A 249 -5.27 -16.09 10.17
CA ALA A 249 -4.66 -14.76 10.02
C ALA A 249 -5.07 -14.10 8.70
N VAL A 250 -5.06 -14.85 7.59
CA VAL A 250 -5.50 -14.37 6.28
C VAL A 250 -6.95 -13.88 6.31
N HIS A 251 -7.89 -14.69 6.79
CA HIS A 251 -9.31 -14.31 6.80
C HIS A 251 -9.59 -13.08 7.65
N TRP A 252 -9.02 -13.00 8.85
CA TRP A 252 -9.18 -11.82 9.72
C TRP A 252 -8.55 -10.57 9.12
N THR A 253 -7.37 -10.69 8.47
CA THR A 253 -6.73 -9.57 7.79
C THR A 253 -7.58 -9.04 6.66
N LEU A 254 -8.09 -9.93 5.79
CA LEU A 254 -8.94 -9.54 4.67
C LEU A 254 -10.28 -8.95 5.14
N ALA A 255 -10.93 -9.55 6.14
CA ALA A 255 -12.16 -9.04 6.71
C ALA A 255 -11.98 -7.62 7.28
N GLY A 256 -10.94 -7.43 8.11
CA GLY A 256 -10.62 -6.10 8.67
C GLY A 256 -10.33 -5.07 7.58
N PHE A 257 -9.60 -5.48 6.53
CA PHE A 257 -9.28 -4.56 5.45
C PHE A 257 -10.50 -4.21 4.58
N ILE A 258 -11.40 -5.15 4.28
CA ILE A 258 -12.63 -4.87 3.53
C ILE A 258 -13.47 -3.82 4.27
N ILE A 259 -13.62 -3.97 5.60
CA ILE A 259 -14.35 -2.98 6.43
C ILE A 259 -13.67 -1.61 6.36
N LEU A 260 -12.33 -1.57 6.47
CA LEU A 260 -11.57 -0.32 6.39
C LEU A 260 -11.63 0.31 4.99
N MET A 261 -11.64 -0.49 3.94
CA MET A 261 -11.79 -0.05 2.55
C MET A 261 -13.16 0.62 2.35
N LEU A 262 -14.23 0.03 2.87
CA LEU A 262 -15.56 0.61 2.83
C LEU A 262 -15.63 1.93 3.62
N ALA A 263 -14.95 2.02 4.76
CA ALA A 263 -14.87 3.24 5.55
C ALA A 263 -14.23 4.40 4.76
N PHE A 264 -13.12 4.14 4.09
CA PHE A 264 -12.30 5.18 3.45
C PHE A 264 -12.73 5.44 2.00
N PHE A 265 -12.64 4.43 1.14
CA PHE A 265 -12.94 4.57 -0.28
C PHE A 265 -14.43 4.45 -0.60
N GLY A 266 -15.18 3.61 0.10
CA GLY A 266 -16.61 3.46 -0.14
C GLY A 266 -17.38 4.76 0.07
N SER A 267 -17.12 5.46 1.18
CA SER A 267 -17.75 6.75 1.45
C SER A 267 -17.33 7.86 0.48
N LYS A 268 -16.07 7.83 0.02
CA LYS A 268 -15.56 8.82 -0.94
C LYS A 268 -16.14 8.57 -2.34
N PHE A 269 -16.24 7.31 -2.73
CA PHE A 269 -16.87 6.90 -3.99
C PHE A 269 -18.33 7.35 -4.08
N ILE A 270 -19.11 7.11 -3.01
CA ILE A 270 -20.51 7.54 -2.96
C ILE A 270 -20.63 9.06 -3.09
N GLN A 271 -19.75 9.83 -2.43
CA GLN A 271 -19.76 11.30 -2.48
C GLN A 271 -19.39 11.88 -3.85
N GLU A 272 -18.51 11.23 -4.60
CA GLU A 272 -18.00 11.78 -5.87
C GLU A 272 -18.76 11.25 -7.10
N PHE A 273 -19.39 10.06 -7.03
CA PHE A 273 -20.00 9.41 -8.19
C PHE A 273 -21.49 9.16 -8.08
N ILE A 274 -22.09 9.26 -6.86
CA ILE A 274 -23.51 8.96 -6.65
C ILE A 274 -24.29 10.20 -6.19
N LEU A 275 -23.68 11.08 -5.38
CA LEU A 275 -24.27 12.32 -4.88
C LEU A 275 -23.73 13.54 -5.59
#